data_cbc6dc144094539b3f2fad44590ce7a4
#
_entry.id   cbc6dc144094539b3f2fad44590ce7a4
#
_cell.length_a   1.000
_cell.length_b   1.000
_cell.length_c   1.000
_cell.angle_alpha   90.00
_cell.angle_beta   90.00
_cell.angle_gamma   90.00
#
_symmetry.space_group_name_H-M   'P 1'
#
loop_
_entity.id
_entity.type
_entity.pdbx_description
1 polymer ?
#
loop_
_entity_poly.entity_id
_entity_poly.type
_entity_poly.pdbx_seq_one_letter_code
_entity_poly.pdbx_strand_id
1 'polypeptide(L)'
;MNVSFRRALPISLASLAILLLVLRLAVYARHLGARVSMRAQGSSETVLASAARGWGDRFGDGTPDFLRLTDPADQAAFRRWFTLIADYQAIRPKTEVSPEITDCASLLRFSYREALKRHNDSWFLNTGIELPAPPGEIRAWHYPDTPLGAGLFRVRPGSFAAADTTNGAFAQFADAKTLVERNAYFVSRDVHQAQPGDLLFYRQFGQSSPWHSMIVAEAGPQARVVYDTGEDHGSAGELRRVLISELLDHPQPQWRPVVQNPNFLGVYRWNILRGTP
;
A
#
# COMPACT_ATOMS: atom_id res chain seq x y z
N MET A 1 24.79 95.66 11.55
CA MET A 1 25.08 94.24 11.36
C MET A 1 24.55 93.48 12.56
N ASN A 2 23.35 92.87 12.45
CA ASN A 2 22.74 92.05 13.54
C ASN A 2 22.96 90.57 13.25
N VAL A 3 23.81 89.95 14.06
CA VAL A 3 24.04 88.52 13.99
C VAL A 3 23.03 87.85 14.94
N SER A 4 22.05 87.18 14.37
CA SER A 4 21.04 86.40 15.11
C SER A 4 21.62 85.04 15.50
N PHE A 5 21.87 84.79 16.80
CA PHE A 5 22.28 83.56 17.36
C PHE A 5 21.01 82.63 17.53
N ARG A 6 20.88 81.65 16.66
CA ARG A 6 19.89 80.60 16.87
C ARG A 6 20.33 79.69 18.03
N ARG A 7 19.60 79.70 19.14
CA ARG A 7 19.79 78.82 20.26
C ARG A 7 19.32 77.41 19.86
N ALA A 8 20.25 76.44 19.84
CA ALA A 8 19.91 75.02 19.74
C ALA A 8 19.27 74.55 21.06
N LEU A 9 18.03 74.04 21.01
CA LEU A 9 17.35 73.43 22.20
C LEU A 9 18.08 72.14 22.59
N PRO A 10 18.39 71.94 23.88
CA PRO A 10 19.02 70.73 24.32
C PRO A 10 17.97 69.56 24.23
N ILE A 11 18.30 68.51 23.48
CA ILE A 11 17.52 67.29 23.46
C ILE A 11 17.60 66.68 24.86
N SER A 12 16.46 66.55 25.55
CA SER A 12 16.44 65.98 26.91
C SER A 12 16.86 64.51 26.89
N LEU A 13 17.57 64.07 27.93
CA LEU A 13 17.95 62.66 28.13
C LEU A 13 16.75 61.70 28.01
N ALA A 14 15.55 62.17 28.38
CA ALA A 14 14.29 61.41 28.21
C ALA A 14 13.93 61.20 26.76
N SER A 15 14.12 62.18 25.88
CA SER A 15 13.85 62.08 24.43
C SER A 15 14.81 61.09 23.75
N LEU A 16 16.07 61.00 24.16
CA LEU A 16 17.06 60.06 23.65
C LEU A 16 16.74 58.63 24.09
N ALA A 17 16.29 58.44 25.35
CA ALA A 17 15.90 57.13 25.85
C ALA A 17 14.67 56.57 25.15
N ILE A 18 13.67 57.41 24.87
CA ILE A 18 12.47 56.99 24.08
C ILE A 18 12.85 56.61 22.66
N LEU A 19 13.73 57.37 21.99
CA LEU A 19 14.17 57.05 20.65
C LEU A 19 14.91 55.69 20.60
N LEU A 20 15.78 55.42 21.57
CA LEU A 20 16.49 54.15 21.66
C LEU A 20 15.54 52.95 21.94
N LEU A 21 14.50 53.18 22.75
CA LEU A 21 13.49 52.15 23.02
C LEU A 21 12.69 51.81 21.75
N VAL A 22 12.25 52.81 21.01
CA VAL A 22 11.52 52.64 19.73
C VAL A 22 12.36 51.90 18.69
N LEU A 23 13.66 52.28 18.59
CA LEU A 23 14.57 51.56 17.68
C LEU A 23 14.76 50.10 18.06
N ARG A 24 14.92 49.79 19.36
CA ARG A 24 15.04 48.42 19.83
C ARG A 24 13.76 47.60 19.57
N LEU A 25 12.58 48.17 19.78
CA LEU A 25 11.30 47.52 19.49
C LEU A 25 11.12 47.26 17.98
N ALA A 26 11.52 48.22 17.12
CA ALA A 26 11.46 48.06 15.68
C ALA A 26 12.40 46.94 15.17
N VAL A 27 13.63 46.86 15.70
CA VAL A 27 14.57 45.78 15.39
C VAL A 27 14.04 44.45 15.87
N TYR A 28 13.49 44.37 17.09
CA TYR A 28 12.90 43.15 17.64
C TYR A 28 11.70 42.66 16.81
N ALA A 29 10.80 43.57 16.40
CA ALA A 29 9.66 43.25 15.54
C ALA A 29 10.09 42.71 14.15
N ARG A 30 11.15 43.29 13.56
CA ARG A 30 11.73 42.80 12.30
C ARG A 30 12.32 41.37 12.45
N HIS A 31 13.03 41.09 13.55
CA HIS A 31 13.56 39.77 13.83
C HIS A 31 12.46 38.72 14.10
N LEU A 32 11.38 39.14 14.77
CA LEU A 32 10.22 38.24 15.00
C LEU A 32 9.50 37.91 13.69
N GLY A 33 9.25 38.95 12.85
CA GLY A 33 8.63 38.77 11.54
C GLY A 33 9.45 37.88 10.59
N ALA A 34 10.78 38.04 10.58
CA ALA A 34 11.68 37.20 9.82
C ALA A 34 11.66 35.74 10.26
N ARG A 35 11.65 35.48 11.59
CA ARG A 35 11.56 34.10 12.13
C ARG A 35 10.22 33.43 11.85
N VAL A 36 9.12 34.16 11.89
CA VAL A 36 7.80 33.64 11.53
C VAL A 36 7.70 33.30 10.05
N SER A 37 8.22 34.20 9.19
CA SER A 37 8.26 33.99 7.73
C SER A 37 9.13 32.79 7.33
N MET A 38 10.32 32.65 7.91
CA MET A 38 11.20 31.48 7.65
C MET A 38 10.56 30.17 8.09
N ARG A 39 9.85 30.17 9.23
CA ARG A 39 9.16 28.96 9.75
C ARG A 39 7.97 28.58 8.88
N ALA A 40 7.21 29.54 8.36
CA ALA A 40 6.09 29.31 7.46
C ALA A 40 6.56 28.81 6.08
N GLN A 41 7.63 29.37 5.54
CA GLN A 41 8.24 28.91 4.29
C GLN A 41 8.82 27.50 4.41
N GLY A 42 9.57 27.20 5.46
CA GLY A 42 10.10 25.86 5.70
C GLY A 42 9.00 24.80 5.86
N SER A 43 7.89 25.16 6.50
CA SER A 43 6.73 24.25 6.63
C SER A 43 6.06 23.99 5.28
N SER A 44 5.90 25.02 4.43
CA SER A 44 5.29 24.88 3.11
C SER A 44 6.18 24.09 2.15
N GLU A 45 7.49 24.33 2.15
CA GLU A 45 8.44 23.55 1.34
C GLU A 45 8.49 22.09 1.76
N THR A 46 8.44 21.80 3.06
CA THR A 46 8.41 20.42 3.58
C THR A 46 7.12 19.71 3.18
N VAL A 47 5.97 20.38 3.24
CA VAL A 47 4.68 19.83 2.82
C VAL A 47 4.66 19.57 1.31
N LEU A 48 5.13 20.52 0.50
CA LEU A 48 5.22 20.35 -0.95
C LEU A 48 6.20 19.25 -1.35
N ALA A 49 7.35 19.16 -0.70
CA ALA A 49 8.32 18.09 -0.94
C ALA A 49 7.80 16.72 -0.48
N SER A 50 6.99 16.66 0.58
CA SER A 50 6.32 15.44 1.03
C SER A 50 5.23 15.02 0.05
N ALA A 51 4.40 15.95 -0.40
CA ALA A 51 3.39 15.70 -1.43
C ALA A 51 4.03 15.25 -2.75
N ALA A 52 5.10 15.91 -3.21
CA ALA A 52 5.82 15.51 -4.41
C ALA A 52 6.45 14.10 -4.30
N ARG A 53 6.94 13.71 -3.12
CA ARG A 53 7.46 12.35 -2.87
C ARG A 53 6.38 11.28 -2.96
N GLY A 54 5.15 11.60 -2.56
CA GLY A 54 4.02 10.66 -2.69
C GLY A 54 3.68 10.32 -4.14
N TRP A 55 3.95 11.22 -5.07
CA TRP A 55 3.73 11.04 -6.52
C TRP A 55 4.93 10.43 -7.25
N GLY A 56 5.92 9.92 -6.53
CA GLY A 56 7.05 9.18 -7.07
C GLY A 56 6.77 7.69 -7.22
N ASP A 57 7.75 6.99 -7.79
CA ASP A 57 7.87 5.54 -7.83
C ASP A 57 9.32 5.18 -7.49
N ARG A 58 9.62 5.15 -6.20
CA ARG A 58 10.99 4.97 -5.68
C ARG A 58 11.63 3.64 -6.05
N PHE A 59 10.83 2.65 -6.44
CA PHE A 59 11.33 1.32 -6.82
C PHE A 59 11.28 1.07 -8.32
N GLY A 60 10.69 1.99 -9.12
CA GLY A 60 10.53 1.84 -10.56
C GLY A 60 9.65 0.65 -10.97
N ASP A 61 8.82 0.14 -10.06
CA ASP A 61 7.99 -1.04 -10.25
C ASP A 61 6.55 -0.72 -10.71
N GLY A 62 6.28 0.54 -10.99
CA GLY A 62 4.98 1.03 -11.44
C GLY A 62 4.00 1.34 -10.33
N THR A 63 4.34 1.05 -9.06
CA THR A 63 3.50 1.34 -7.91
C THR A 63 3.85 2.71 -7.35
N PRO A 64 2.91 3.68 -7.34
CA PRO A 64 3.17 5.00 -6.80
C PRO A 64 3.43 4.95 -5.29
N ASP A 65 4.30 5.85 -4.82
CA ASP A 65 4.70 5.89 -3.42
C ASP A 65 3.54 6.20 -2.46
N PHE A 66 2.49 6.88 -2.91
CA PHE A 66 1.30 7.14 -2.10
C PHE A 66 0.46 5.89 -1.79
N LEU A 67 0.64 4.79 -2.53
CA LEU A 67 0.01 3.51 -2.22
C LEU A 67 0.83 2.65 -1.26
N ARG A 68 2.10 2.96 -1.03
CA ARG A 68 2.96 2.11 -0.20
C ARG A 68 2.63 2.25 1.27
N LEU A 69 2.41 1.11 1.90
CA LEU A 69 2.24 1.01 3.35
C LEU A 69 3.61 1.03 4.01
N THR A 70 4.10 2.22 4.37
CA THR A 70 5.44 2.39 4.95
C THR A 70 5.49 2.17 6.46
N ASP A 71 4.37 2.31 7.16
CA ASP A 71 4.24 2.03 8.59
C ASP A 71 4.14 0.50 8.80
N PRO A 72 5.00 -0.11 9.64
CA PRO A 72 4.91 -1.54 9.95
C PRO A 72 3.56 -1.98 10.51
N ALA A 73 2.85 -1.12 11.25
CA ALA A 73 1.51 -1.43 11.75
C ALA A 73 0.48 -1.52 10.64
N ASP A 74 0.55 -0.63 9.63
CA ASP A 74 -0.32 -0.67 8.45
C ASP A 74 -0.02 -1.90 7.57
N GLN A 75 1.25 -2.26 7.42
CA GLN A 75 1.64 -3.51 6.73
C GLN A 75 1.09 -4.74 7.45
N ALA A 76 1.21 -4.78 8.78
CA ALA A 76 0.69 -5.88 9.59
C ALA A 76 -0.84 -5.94 9.55
N ALA A 77 -1.53 -4.78 9.56
CA ALA A 77 -2.98 -4.70 9.41
C ALA A 77 -3.43 -5.23 8.05
N PHE A 78 -2.81 -4.74 6.96
CA PHE A 78 -3.10 -5.22 5.62
C PHE A 78 -2.93 -6.75 5.50
N ARG A 79 -1.80 -7.29 5.96
CA ARG A 79 -1.55 -8.75 5.88
C ARG A 79 -2.61 -9.54 6.62
N ARG A 80 -2.99 -9.10 7.82
CA ARG A 80 -4.02 -9.79 8.62
C ARG A 80 -5.38 -9.75 7.95
N TRP A 81 -5.82 -8.59 7.45
CA TRP A 81 -7.08 -8.47 6.73
C TRP A 81 -7.08 -9.28 5.44
N PHE A 82 -6.01 -9.20 4.65
CA PHE A 82 -5.87 -9.90 3.39
C PHE A 82 -5.97 -11.42 3.57
N THR A 83 -5.25 -11.98 4.55
CA THR A 83 -5.28 -13.43 4.81
C THR A 83 -6.59 -13.87 5.45
N LEU A 84 -7.12 -13.09 6.39
CA LEU A 84 -8.40 -13.38 7.05
C LEU A 84 -9.55 -13.43 6.04
N ILE A 85 -9.63 -12.47 5.12
CA ILE A 85 -10.70 -12.41 4.11
C ILE A 85 -10.58 -13.61 3.17
N ALA A 86 -9.39 -13.95 2.70
CA ALA A 86 -9.19 -15.13 1.85
C ALA A 86 -9.57 -16.42 2.57
N ASP A 87 -9.11 -16.59 3.80
CA ASP A 87 -9.37 -17.76 4.62
C ASP A 87 -10.86 -17.90 4.93
N TYR A 88 -11.54 -16.80 5.26
CA TYR A 88 -12.98 -16.76 5.49
C TYR A 88 -13.78 -17.18 4.26
N GLN A 89 -13.39 -16.75 3.06
CA GLN A 89 -14.04 -17.21 1.83
C GLN A 89 -13.86 -18.71 1.61
N ALA A 90 -12.69 -19.27 1.97
CA ALA A 90 -12.39 -20.69 1.77
C ALA A 90 -13.11 -21.64 2.75
N ILE A 91 -13.55 -21.15 3.91
CA ILE A 91 -14.27 -21.97 4.90
C ILE A 91 -15.80 -21.87 4.79
N ARG A 92 -16.31 -20.92 3.98
CA ARG A 92 -17.75 -20.74 3.76
C ARG A 92 -18.34 -21.83 2.87
N PRO A 93 -19.64 -22.14 3.04
CA PRO A 93 -20.37 -22.89 2.03
C PRO A 93 -20.21 -22.25 0.64
N LYS A 94 -20.08 -23.06 -0.41
CA LYS A 94 -19.87 -22.56 -1.79
C LYS A 94 -20.95 -21.54 -2.23
N THR A 95 -22.16 -21.69 -1.75
CA THR A 95 -23.29 -20.77 -2.04
C THR A 95 -23.16 -19.41 -1.39
N GLU A 96 -22.25 -19.27 -0.43
CA GLU A 96 -22.00 -18.02 0.31
C GLU A 96 -20.67 -17.36 -0.07
N VAL A 97 -19.86 -18.02 -0.88
CA VAL A 97 -18.64 -17.42 -1.44
C VAL A 97 -19.01 -16.23 -2.30
N SER A 98 -18.23 -15.16 -2.23
CA SER A 98 -18.47 -13.98 -3.06
C SER A 98 -18.52 -14.35 -4.56
N PRO A 99 -19.56 -13.94 -5.29
CA PRO A 99 -19.67 -14.23 -6.73
C PRO A 99 -18.57 -13.55 -7.57
N GLU A 100 -17.82 -12.64 -7.00
CA GLU A 100 -16.66 -12.02 -7.65
C GLU A 100 -15.44 -12.96 -7.69
N ILE A 101 -15.45 -14.05 -6.91
CA ILE A 101 -14.37 -15.04 -6.86
C ILE A 101 -14.73 -16.17 -7.82
N THR A 102 -14.09 -16.18 -8.97
CA THR A 102 -14.32 -17.13 -10.07
C THR A 102 -13.05 -17.87 -10.50
N ASP A 103 -11.89 -17.41 -10.04
CA ASP A 103 -10.58 -17.99 -10.31
C ASP A 103 -9.55 -17.55 -9.26
N CYS A 104 -8.33 -18.09 -9.35
CA CYS A 104 -7.24 -17.77 -8.42
C CYS A 104 -6.88 -16.27 -8.42
N ALA A 105 -6.94 -15.58 -9.56
CA ALA A 105 -6.61 -14.16 -9.64
C ALA A 105 -7.72 -13.29 -9.05
N SER A 106 -8.98 -13.66 -9.23
CA SER A 106 -10.12 -12.97 -8.62
C SER A 106 -10.13 -13.08 -7.10
N LEU A 107 -9.73 -14.24 -6.55
CA LEU A 107 -9.53 -14.37 -5.11
C LEU A 107 -8.48 -13.37 -4.58
N LEU A 108 -7.34 -13.25 -5.29
CA LEU A 108 -6.31 -12.28 -4.93
C LEU A 108 -6.84 -10.85 -4.97
N ARG A 109 -7.50 -10.46 -6.07
CA ARG A 109 -8.07 -9.12 -6.26
C ARG A 109 -9.14 -8.78 -5.22
N PHE A 110 -10.04 -9.72 -4.97
CA PHE A 110 -11.10 -9.58 -3.97
C PHE A 110 -10.50 -9.34 -2.59
N SER A 111 -9.64 -10.25 -2.13
CA SER A 111 -9.04 -10.17 -0.80
C SER A 111 -8.18 -8.91 -0.64
N TYR A 112 -7.43 -8.51 -1.67
CA TYR A 112 -6.62 -7.29 -1.68
C TYR A 112 -7.49 -6.03 -1.55
N ARG A 113 -8.54 -5.93 -2.36
CA ARG A 113 -9.46 -4.79 -2.33
C ARG A 113 -10.19 -4.69 -0.99
N GLU A 114 -10.76 -5.81 -0.52
CA GLU A 114 -11.48 -5.85 0.75
C GLU A 114 -10.57 -5.49 1.93
N ALA A 115 -9.32 -5.96 1.95
CA ALA A 115 -8.35 -5.63 2.99
C ALA A 115 -8.00 -4.12 3.07
N LEU A 116 -8.20 -3.38 1.98
CA LEU A 116 -7.91 -1.95 1.89
C LEU A 116 -9.15 -1.07 2.12
N LYS A 117 -10.32 -1.64 2.33
CA LYS A 117 -11.53 -0.89 2.71
C LYS A 117 -11.50 -0.49 4.18
N ARG A 118 -12.40 0.43 4.56
CA ARG A 118 -12.71 0.69 5.96
C ARG A 118 -13.58 -0.43 6.51
N HIS A 119 -13.13 -1.08 7.57
CA HIS A 119 -13.86 -2.21 8.18
C HIS A 119 -14.80 -1.67 9.28
N ASN A 120 -15.82 -0.94 8.85
CA ASN A 120 -16.88 -0.42 9.71
C ASN A 120 -18.08 -1.39 9.80
N ASP A 121 -19.08 -1.06 10.61
CA ASP A 121 -20.27 -1.90 10.82
C ASP A 121 -20.96 -2.27 9.50
N SER A 122 -21.04 -1.35 8.54
CA SER A 122 -21.61 -1.61 7.22
C SER A 122 -20.80 -2.64 6.45
N TRP A 123 -19.46 -2.60 6.53
CA TRP A 123 -18.61 -3.60 5.90
C TRP A 123 -18.81 -4.98 6.52
N PHE A 124 -18.86 -5.09 7.85
CA PHE A 124 -19.13 -6.34 8.55
C PHE A 124 -20.50 -6.91 8.18
N LEU A 125 -21.55 -6.10 8.16
CA LEU A 125 -22.88 -6.51 7.74
C LEU A 125 -22.90 -7.04 6.30
N ASN A 126 -22.22 -6.36 5.38
CA ASN A 126 -22.19 -6.74 3.96
C ASN A 126 -21.36 -7.98 3.67
N THR A 127 -20.31 -8.22 4.44
CA THR A 127 -19.42 -9.38 4.24
C THR A 127 -19.87 -10.61 5.04
N GLY A 128 -20.66 -10.40 6.09
CA GLY A 128 -21.04 -11.45 7.03
C GLY A 128 -19.88 -12.00 7.86
N ILE A 129 -18.75 -11.27 7.90
CA ILE A 129 -17.60 -11.64 8.74
C ILE A 129 -17.91 -11.26 10.18
N GLU A 130 -17.86 -12.23 11.07
CA GLU A 130 -18.02 -12.03 12.51
C GLU A 130 -16.71 -12.33 13.20
N LEU A 131 -16.17 -11.35 13.94
CA LEU A 131 -14.90 -11.48 14.65
C LEU A 131 -15.09 -11.04 16.11
N PRO A 132 -14.63 -11.83 17.09
CA PRO A 132 -14.63 -11.41 18.49
C PRO A 132 -13.70 -10.19 18.74
N ALA A 133 -12.62 -10.07 17.97
CA ALA A 133 -11.70 -8.93 17.98
C ALA A 133 -11.16 -8.70 16.57
N PRO A 134 -11.61 -7.65 15.86
CA PRO A 134 -11.10 -7.35 14.54
C PRO A 134 -9.63 -6.94 14.58
N PRO A 135 -8.85 -7.20 13.52
CA PRO A 135 -7.52 -6.64 13.35
C PRO A 135 -7.52 -5.11 13.42
N GLY A 136 -6.36 -4.52 13.68
CA GLY A 136 -6.20 -3.07 13.56
C GLY A 136 -6.43 -2.59 12.13
N GLU A 137 -6.84 -1.33 11.99
CA GLU A 137 -7.08 -0.69 10.70
C GLU A 137 -5.78 -0.20 10.05
N ILE A 138 -5.78 -0.17 8.71
CA ILE A 138 -4.80 0.57 7.93
C ILE A 138 -5.12 2.05 8.09
N ARG A 139 -4.12 2.89 8.36
CA ARG A 139 -4.30 4.32 8.59
C ARG A 139 -3.82 5.18 7.42
N ALA A 140 -2.93 4.64 6.59
CA ALA A 140 -2.31 5.39 5.50
C ALA A 140 -3.34 5.84 4.45
N TRP A 141 -4.20 4.96 4.01
CA TRP A 141 -5.27 5.23 3.04
C TRP A 141 -6.25 4.07 2.97
N HIS A 142 -7.41 4.29 2.36
CA HIS A 142 -8.43 3.25 2.14
C HIS A 142 -8.91 3.25 0.70
N TYR A 143 -9.32 2.10 0.23
CA TYR A 143 -10.01 1.95 -1.05
C TYR A 143 -11.46 2.45 -0.94
N PRO A 144 -11.98 3.22 -1.90
CA PRO A 144 -11.33 3.73 -3.14
C PRO A 144 -10.72 5.13 -3.00
N ASP A 145 -10.47 5.61 -1.79
CA ASP A 145 -10.12 7.00 -1.44
C ASP A 145 -8.64 7.33 -1.79
N THR A 146 -8.22 7.03 -3.01
CA THR A 146 -6.89 7.35 -3.53
C THR A 146 -6.98 8.09 -4.87
N PRO A 147 -5.90 8.71 -5.37
CA PRO A 147 -5.89 9.31 -6.70
C PRO A 147 -6.22 8.36 -7.85
N LEU A 148 -6.14 7.04 -7.60
CA LEU A 148 -6.48 6.00 -8.59
C LEU A 148 -7.98 5.62 -8.56
N GLY A 149 -8.74 6.08 -7.56
CA GLY A 149 -10.13 5.67 -7.38
C GLY A 149 -10.26 4.16 -7.29
N ALA A 150 -11.08 3.58 -8.15
CA ALA A 150 -11.31 2.14 -8.20
C ALA A 150 -10.18 1.33 -8.88
N GLY A 151 -9.21 1.98 -9.54
CA GLY A 151 -8.09 1.33 -10.22
C GLY A 151 -6.99 0.93 -9.24
N LEU A 152 -7.01 -0.29 -8.72
CA LEU A 152 -6.05 -0.77 -7.73
C LEU A 152 -4.80 -1.41 -8.34
N PHE A 153 -4.92 -1.99 -9.54
CA PHE A 153 -3.87 -2.83 -10.11
C PHE A 153 -3.23 -2.16 -11.31
N ARG A 154 -1.90 -2.12 -11.30
CA ARG A 154 -1.11 -1.70 -12.46
C ARG A 154 -1.29 -2.70 -13.60
N VAL A 155 -1.72 -2.22 -14.78
CA VAL A 155 -1.96 -3.07 -15.96
C VAL A 155 -1.05 -2.71 -17.14
N ARG A 156 -0.35 -1.57 -17.09
CA ARG A 156 0.63 -1.16 -18.10
C ARG A 156 2.06 -1.26 -17.57
N PRO A 157 3.05 -1.62 -18.43
CA PRO A 157 4.46 -1.67 -18.03
C PRO A 157 5.02 -0.27 -17.74
N GLY A 158 6.18 -0.23 -17.10
CA GLY A 158 6.97 0.97 -16.83
C GLY A 158 6.75 1.55 -15.45
N SER A 159 7.61 2.52 -15.07
CA SER A 159 7.51 3.25 -13.83
C SER A 159 6.27 4.12 -13.79
N PHE A 160 5.78 4.43 -12.58
CA PHE A 160 4.63 5.31 -12.42
C PHE A 160 4.95 6.75 -12.87
N ALA A 161 4.00 7.33 -13.58
CA ALA A 161 3.95 8.75 -13.91
C ALA A 161 2.60 9.35 -13.48
N ALA A 162 2.56 10.65 -13.19
CA ALA A 162 1.32 11.29 -12.72
C ALA A 162 0.13 11.11 -13.69
N ALA A 163 0.38 11.07 -15.00
CA ALA A 163 -0.65 10.80 -16.02
C ALA A 163 -1.28 9.41 -15.90
N ASP A 164 -0.63 8.46 -15.22
CA ASP A 164 -1.12 7.09 -15.06
C ASP A 164 -2.39 7.00 -14.21
N THR A 165 -2.69 8.02 -13.43
CA THR A 165 -3.93 8.10 -12.66
C THR A 165 -5.19 8.22 -13.52
N THR A 166 -5.06 8.67 -14.76
CA THR A 166 -6.20 8.95 -15.65
C THR A 166 -6.14 8.27 -17.03
N ASN A 167 -4.99 7.69 -17.39
CA ASN A 167 -4.77 7.14 -18.74
C ASN A 167 -5.06 5.63 -18.88
N GLY A 168 -5.64 4.99 -17.84
CA GLY A 168 -5.94 3.57 -17.83
C GLY A 168 -4.72 2.67 -17.57
N ALA A 169 -3.65 3.20 -16.96
CA ALA A 169 -2.52 2.40 -16.51
C ALA A 169 -2.85 1.56 -15.28
N PHE A 170 -3.92 1.94 -14.57
CA PHE A 170 -4.48 1.19 -13.44
C PHE A 170 -5.91 0.78 -13.73
N ALA A 171 -6.30 -0.41 -13.26
CA ALA A 171 -7.63 -0.97 -13.42
C ALA A 171 -8.08 -1.74 -12.17
N GLN A 172 -9.38 -2.06 -12.11
CA GLN A 172 -9.92 -2.97 -11.09
C GLN A 172 -9.59 -4.43 -11.41
N PHE A 173 -9.45 -4.75 -12.69
CA PHE A 173 -9.14 -6.09 -13.17
C PHE A 173 -7.67 -6.21 -13.54
N ALA A 174 -7.04 -7.31 -13.10
CA ALA A 174 -5.73 -7.79 -13.54
C ALA A 174 -5.74 -9.32 -13.45
N ASP A 175 -5.28 -10.00 -14.49
CA ASP A 175 -5.09 -11.45 -14.48
C ASP A 175 -3.87 -11.87 -13.64
N ALA A 176 -3.71 -13.16 -13.38
CA ALA A 176 -2.62 -13.66 -12.55
C ALA A 176 -1.23 -13.30 -13.10
N LYS A 177 -1.06 -13.27 -14.43
CA LYS A 177 0.17 -12.83 -15.07
C LYS A 177 0.47 -11.36 -14.76
N THR A 178 -0.51 -10.49 -14.95
CA THR A 178 -0.39 -9.07 -14.67
C THR A 178 -0.13 -8.79 -13.18
N LEU A 179 -0.77 -9.56 -12.28
CA LEU A 179 -0.55 -9.44 -10.86
C LEU A 179 0.90 -9.75 -10.48
N VAL A 180 1.46 -10.88 -10.96
CA VAL A 180 2.84 -11.25 -10.63
C VAL A 180 3.87 -10.34 -11.29
N GLU A 181 3.63 -9.90 -12.54
CA GLU A 181 4.61 -9.10 -13.29
C GLU A 181 4.64 -7.62 -12.90
N ARG A 182 3.53 -7.06 -12.37
CA ARG A 182 3.36 -5.61 -12.20
C ARG A 182 2.93 -5.15 -10.81
N ASN A 183 2.38 -6.07 -9.99
CA ASN A 183 1.79 -5.70 -8.71
C ASN A 183 2.45 -6.38 -7.51
N ALA A 184 3.38 -7.30 -7.80
CA ALA A 184 4.12 -8.03 -6.79
C ALA A 184 5.61 -8.09 -7.14
N TYR A 185 6.45 -8.19 -6.14
CA TYR A 185 7.88 -8.39 -6.30
C TYR A 185 8.31 -9.74 -5.77
N PHE A 186 9.33 -10.30 -6.40
CA PHE A 186 9.91 -11.60 -6.03
C PHE A 186 10.58 -11.54 -4.66
N VAL A 187 10.34 -12.55 -3.83
CA VAL A 187 10.95 -12.72 -2.50
C VAL A 187 11.95 -13.87 -2.51
N SER A 188 11.52 -15.09 -2.89
CA SER A 188 12.34 -16.29 -2.81
C SER A 188 11.78 -17.43 -3.67
N ARG A 189 12.65 -18.38 -4.03
CA ARG A 189 12.22 -19.70 -4.54
C ARG A 189 12.01 -20.73 -3.41
N ASP A 190 12.41 -20.41 -2.19
CA ASP A 190 12.17 -21.24 -1.02
C ASP A 190 10.85 -20.85 -0.35
N VAL A 191 9.88 -21.77 -0.38
CA VAL A 191 8.55 -21.56 0.20
C VAL A 191 8.58 -21.35 1.71
N HIS A 192 9.62 -21.81 2.40
CA HIS A 192 9.79 -21.62 3.85
C HIS A 192 10.12 -20.16 4.22
N GLN A 193 10.49 -19.32 3.23
CA GLN A 193 10.67 -17.87 3.42
C GLN A 193 9.34 -17.09 3.33
N ALA A 194 8.24 -17.77 3.00
CA ALA A 194 6.96 -17.12 2.85
C ALA A 194 6.39 -16.68 4.21
N GLN A 195 5.79 -15.51 4.22
CA GLN A 195 5.10 -14.93 5.37
C GLN A 195 3.59 -14.83 5.07
N PRO A 196 2.73 -14.75 6.09
CA PRO A 196 1.30 -14.50 5.88
C PRO A 196 1.09 -13.25 5.03
N GLY A 197 0.24 -13.37 3.99
CA GLY A 197 -0.01 -12.33 3.00
C GLY A 197 0.96 -12.31 1.82
N ASP A 198 1.96 -13.20 1.78
CA ASP A 198 2.75 -13.45 0.57
C ASP A 198 1.96 -14.35 -0.39
N LEU A 199 2.42 -14.40 -1.62
CA LEU A 199 1.77 -15.07 -2.74
C LEU A 199 2.68 -16.16 -3.29
N LEU A 200 2.13 -17.32 -3.60
CA LEU A 200 2.82 -18.33 -4.41
C LEU A 200 2.31 -18.24 -5.84
N PHE A 201 3.22 -18.13 -6.80
CA PHE A 201 2.87 -18.13 -8.21
C PHE A 201 3.45 -19.33 -8.95
N TYR A 202 2.64 -19.85 -9.88
CA TYR A 202 3.01 -20.94 -10.77
C TYR A 202 2.70 -20.57 -12.22
N ARG A 203 3.44 -21.19 -13.14
CA ARG A 203 3.15 -21.19 -14.57
C ARG A 203 3.12 -22.62 -15.09
N GLN A 204 1.93 -23.16 -15.32
CA GLN A 204 1.73 -24.50 -15.83
C GLN A 204 1.84 -24.53 -17.35
N PHE A 205 2.98 -24.99 -17.83
CA PHE A 205 3.22 -25.10 -19.28
C PHE A 205 2.29 -26.18 -19.87
N GLY A 206 1.58 -25.82 -20.94
CA GLY A 206 0.63 -26.75 -21.59
C GLY A 206 -0.83 -26.60 -21.16
N GLN A 207 -1.14 -25.74 -20.19
CA GLN A 207 -2.53 -25.39 -19.86
C GLN A 207 -2.97 -24.14 -20.64
N SER A 208 -4.27 -24.07 -20.98
CA SER A 208 -4.86 -22.88 -21.64
C SER A 208 -4.84 -21.66 -20.74
N SER A 209 -4.99 -21.85 -19.42
CA SER A 209 -4.83 -20.84 -18.37
C SER A 209 -3.59 -21.18 -17.53
N PRO A 210 -2.39 -20.79 -17.98
CA PRO A 210 -1.15 -21.33 -17.41
C PRO A 210 -0.77 -20.70 -16.07
N TRP A 211 -1.36 -19.56 -15.70
CA TRP A 211 -0.95 -18.81 -14.52
C TRP A 211 -1.84 -19.14 -13.32
N HIS A 212 -1.21 -19.54 -12.21
CA HIS A 212 -1.91 -19.85 -10.98
C HIS A 212 -1.29 -19.10 -9.82
N SER A 213 -2.12 -18.77 -8.84
CA SER A 213 -1.71 -18.04 -7.65
C SER A 213 -2.37 -18.61 -6.39
N MET A 214 -1.66 -18.51 -5.26
CA MET A 214 -2.15 -18.90 -3.94
C MET A 214 -1.77 -17.83 -2.93
N ILE A 215 -2.58 -17.66 -1.89
CA ILE A 215 -2.33 -16.75 -0.76
C ILE A 215 -1.77 -17.57 0.39
N VAL A 216 -0.61 -17.18 0.91
CA VAL A 216 -0.09 -17.72 2.17
C VAL A 216 -0.89 -17.11 3.31
N ALA A 217 -1.75 -17.93 3.95
CA ALA A 217 -2.64 -17.46 5.00
C ALA A 217 -1.99 -17.54 6.39
N GLU A 218 -1.22 -18.59 6.64
CA GLU A 218 -0.56 -18.85 7.92
C GLU A 218 0.91 -19.24 7.69
N ALA A 219 1.76 -18.99 8.69
CA ALA A 219 3.18 -19.37 8.69
C ALA A 219 3.50 -20.34 9.84
N GLY A 220 4.72 -20.90 9.82
CA GLY A 220 5.19 -21.84 10.83
C GLY A 220 4.81 -23.29 10.55
N PRO A 221 4.73 -24.17 11.56
CA PRO A 221 4.49 -25.60 11.37
C PRO A 221 3.14 -25.94 10.75
N GLN A 222 2.17 -25.07 10.88
CA GLN A 222 0.83 -25.17 10.31
C GLN A 222 0.62 -24.21 9.13
N ALA A 223 1.72 -23.81 8.46
CA ALA A 223 1.66 -22.92 7.31
C ALA A 223 0.66 -23.40 6.26
N ARG A 224 -0.25 -22.51 5.87
CA ARG A 224 -1.35 -22.82 4.95
C ARG A 224 -1.42 -21.84 3.80
N VAL A 225 -1.96 -22.34 2.71
CA VAL A 225 -2.34 -21.50 1.57
C VAL A 225 -3.82 -21.62 1.29
N VAL A 226 -4.36 -20.53 0.72
CA VAL A 226 -5.71 -20.47 0.19
C VAL A 226 -5.62 -20.18 -1.30
N TYR A 227 -6.38 -20.90 -2.11
CA TYR A 227 -6.44 -20.70 -3.56
C TYR A 227 -7.78 -21.18 -4.12
N ASP A 228 -8.14 -20.67 -5.29
CA ASP A 228 -9.21 -21.20 -6.12
C ASP A 228 -8.60 -22.08 -7.21
N THR A 229 -9.20 -23.24 -7.45
CA THR A 229 -8.70 -24.21 -8.44
C THR A 229 -8.91 -23.74 -9.87
N GLY A 230 -9.75 -22.71 -10.08
CA GLY A 230 -10.22 -22.32 -11.39
C GLY A 230 -11.24 -23.30 -11.98
N GLU A 231 -11.85 -22.89 -13.09
CA GLU A 231 -12.72 -23.78 -13.85
C GLU A 231 -11.90 -24.90 -14.50
N ASP A 232 -12.36 -26.14 -14.35
CA ASP A 232 -11.79 -27.32 -14.96
C ASP A 232 -12.88 -28.15 -15.66
N HIS A 233 -12.71 -28.37 -16.97
CA HIS A 233 -13.62 -29.17 -17.82
C HIS A 233 -15.12 -28.84 -17.66
N GLY A 234 -15.45 -27.54 -17.52
CA GLY A 234 -16.83 -27.06 -17.36
C GLY A 234 -17.38 -27.17 -15.94
N SER A 235 -16.56 -27.57 -14.98
CA SER A 235 -16.88 -27.54 -13.55
C SER A 235 -16.34 -26.25 -12.95
N ALA A 236 -17.20 -25.48 -12.27
CA ALA A 236 -16.78 -24.29 -11.54
C ALA A 236 -15.71 -24.65 -10.51
N GLY A 237 -14.68 -23.81 -10.38
CA GLY A 237 -13.62 -23.91 -9.39
C GLY A 237 -14.14 -24.04 -7.96
N GLU A 238 -13.27 -24.43 -7.08
CA GLU A 238 -13.52 -24.45 -5.65
C GLU A 238 -12.38 -23.79 -4.89
N LEU A 239 -12.73 -23.12 -3.82
CA LEU A 239 -11.76 -22.59 -2.88
C LEU A 239 -11.20 -23.73 -2.02
N ARG A 240 -9.88 -23.78 -1.94
CA ARG A 240 -9.15 -24.76 -1.13
C ARG A 240 -8.28 -24.07 -0.11
N ARG A 241 -8.19 -24.72 1.06
CA ARG A 241 -7.32 -24.36 2.16
C ARG A 241 -6.48 -25.57 2.52
N VAL A 242 -5.20 -25.55 2.20
CA VAL A 242 -4.30 -26.69 2.36
C VAL A 242 -3.04 -26.33 3.10
N LEU A 243 -2.40 -27.31 3.74
CA LEU A 243 -1.09 -27.11 4.36
C LEU A 243 0.00 -26.99 3.27
N ILE A 244 1.01 -26.18 3.53
CA ILE A 244 2.19 -26.10 2.64
C ILE A 244 2.91 -27.45 2.58
N SER A 245 2.90 -28.24 3.68
CA SER A 245 3.43 -29.62 3.69
C SER A 245 2.68 -30.52 2.70
N GLU A 246 1.36 -30.41 2.61
CA GLU A 246 0.56 -31.17 1.62
C GLU A 246 0.91 -30.79 0.19
N LEU A 247 1.22 -29.49 -0.08
CA LEU A 247 1.70 -29.07 -1.38
C LEU A 247 3.12 -29.57 -1.69
N LEU A 248 3.99 -29.65 -0.70
CA LEU A 248 5.34 -30.22 -0.86
C LEU A 248 5.29 -31.69 -1.25
N ASP A 249 4.30 -32.43 -0.74
CA ASP A 249 4.05 -33.82 -1.02
C ASP A 249 3.01 -34.07 -2.13
N HIS A 250 2.61 -32.99 -2.85
CA HIS A 250 1.56 -33.09 -3.87
C HIS A 250 1.88 -34.21 -4.89
N PRO A 251 0.91 -35.09 -5.23
CA PRO A 251 1.16 -36.25 -6.11
C PRO A 251 1.67 -35.84 -7.50
N GLN A 252 1.24 -34.69 -8.00
CA GLN A 252 1.71 -34.13 -9.27
C GLN A 252 2.86 -33.15 -9.00
N PRO A 253 4.10 -33.45 -9.39
CA PRO A 253 5.29 -32.66 -9.06
C PRO A 253 5.24 -31.19 -9.53
N GLN A 254 4.50 -30.88 -10.61
CA GLN A 254 4.34 -29.54 -11.14
C GLN A 254 3.63 -28.57 -10.17
N TRP A 255 2.98 -29.06 -9.12
CA TRP A 255 2.34 -28.25 -8.10
C TRP A 255 3.17 -28.08 -6.81
N ARG A 256 4.30 -28.81 -6.73
CA ARG A 256 5.17 -28.72 -5.53
C ARG A 256 5.90 -27.38 -5.50
N PRO A 257 5.83 -26.61 -4.39
CA PRO A 257 6.51 -25.32 -4.27
C PRO A 257 7.99 -25.51 -3.90
N VAL A 258 8.75 -26.18 -4.76
CA VAL A 258 10.17 -26.47 -4.59
C VAL A 258 11.01 -25.84 -5.68
N VAL A 259 12.26 -25.52 -5.37
CA VAL A 259 13.19 -24.83 -6.29
C VAL A 259 13.39 -25.60 -7.60
N GLN A 260 13.35 -26.93 -7.54
CA GLN A 260 13.54 -27.83 -8.68
C GLN A 260 12.33 -27.87 -9.64
N ASN A 261 11.16 -27.41 -9.18
CA ASN A 261 9.97 -27.35 -10.01
C ASN A 261 10.02 -26.12 -10.94
N PRO A 262 10.19 -26.27 -12.26
CA PRO A 262 10.27 -25.13 -13.19
C PRO A 262 8.95 -24.34 -13.27
N ASN A 263 7.83 -25.00 -12.92
CA ASN A 263 6.52 -24.36 -12.93
C ASN A 263 6.28 -23.45 -11.71
N PHE A 264 6.97 -23.70 -10.60
CA PHE A 264 6.90 -22.85 -9.41
C PHE A 264 7.75 -21.59 -9.64
N LEU A 265 7.14 -20.44 -9.79
CA LEU A 265 7.84 -19.17 -10.01
C LEU A 265 8.47 -18.65 -8.72
N GLY A 266 7.87 -18.96 -7.57
CA GLY A 266 8.39 -18.57 -6.27
C GLY A 266 7.35 -17.92 -5.35
N VAL A 267 7.87 -17.38 -4.27
CA VAL A 267 7.17 -16.54 -3.30
C VAL A 267 7.29 -15.09 -3.75
N TYR A 268 6.16 -14.40 -3.75
CA TYR A 268 6.06 -13.00 -4.13
C TYR A 268 5.34 -12.21 -3.04
N ARG A 269 5.51 -10.91 -3.05
CA ARG A 269 4.88 -9.99 -2.10
C ARG A 269 4.32 -8.79 -2.83
N TRP A 270 3.17 -8.30 -2.38
CA TRP A 270 2.55 -7.12 -2.96
C TRP A 270 3.49 -5.91 -2.92
N ASN A 271 3.57 -5.16 -4.03
CA ASN A 271 4.42 -3.98 -4.15
C ASN A 271 4.14 -2.91 -3.08
N ILE A 272 2.88 -2.78 -2.63
CA ILE A 272 2.52 -1.82 -1.57
C ILE A 272 3.21 -2.12 -0.23
N LEU A 273 3.67 -3.36 -0.02
CA LEU A 273 4.39 -3.79 1.18
C LEU A 273 5.92 -3.65 1.04
N ARG A 274 6.42 -3.21 -0.12
CA ARG A 274 7.85 -3.04 -0.35
C ARG A 274 8.37 -1.91 0.52
N GLY A 275 9.18 -2.28 1.52
CA GLY A 275 9.76 -1.35 2.48
C GLY A 275 10.83 -0.46 1.84
N THR A 276 11.35 0.50 2.63
CA THR A 276 12.51 1.33 2.24
C THR A 276 13.67 0.44 1.86
N PRO A 277 14.44 0.77 0.80
CA PRO A 277 15.64 0.05 0.42
C PRO A 277 16.67 0.06 1.54
#